data_5404977e4be8ca278233ce0900b7644c
#
_entry.id   5404977e4be8ca278233ce0900b7644c
#
_cell.length_a   1.000
_cell.length_b   1.000
_cell.length_c   1.000
_cell.angle_alpha   90.00
_cell.angle_beta   90.00
_cell.angle_gamma   90.00
#
_symmetry.space_group_name_H-M   'P 1'
#
loop_
_entity.id
_entity.type
_entity.pdbx_description
1 polymer ?
#
loop_
_entity_poly.entity_id
_entity_poly.type
_entity_poly.pdbx_seq_one_letter_code
_entity_poly.pdbx_strand_id
1 'polypeptide(L)'
;MNTFNISAIIILIAFAGFLAASESALTSISRILIEELESKRGGHLLKKYSKQPSRYLNVLLLVRKICEFTAAALLAVALLRQYSSAQAMAMTVAIMVVLSYVVVGVGPRTLGRQQPHKWARAGISVAYFLAFILGPVTNLLIAIGNAITPGKGFRSGPFTNEAELRDLVDQAHERGLVESDEHEMIHSVFELGDTLVRELAVHRTDMVWIERDKSLRQALSLALRSGYSRIPVVGENLDNIIGIAYVKDLAKRALDHHEAEITEKVEQHMRPAVFVPEIKIAAELLKEMQRDQIH
;
A
#
# COMPACT_ATOMS: atom_id res chain seq x y z
N MET A 1 14.47 52.15 -4.43
CA MET A 1 14.05 50.85 -4.95
C MET A 1 13.05 51.09 -6.07
N ASN A 2 13.30 50.66 -7.32
CA ASN A 2 12.35 50.90 -8.39
C ASN A 2 11.06 50.15 -8.09
N THR A 3 9.91 50.84 -8.23
CA THR A 3 8.56 50.24 -8.03
C THR A 3 8.35 48.97 -8.86
N PHE A 4 8.98 48.88 -10.02
CA PHE A 4 8.99 47.71 -10.89
C PHE A 4 9.59 46.46 -10.22
N ASN A 5 10.73 46.60 -9.51
CA ASN A 5 11.37 45.43 -8.85
C ASN A 5 10.53 44.93 -7.68
N ILE A 6 9.88 45.81 -6.92
CA ILE A 6 9.01 45.39 -5.81
C ILE A 6 7.79 44.66 -6.32
N SER A 7 7.13 45.19 -7.37
CA SER A 7 5.96 44.53 -7.94
C SER A 7 6.31 43.17 -8.54
N ALA A 8 7.47 43.04 -9.20
CA ALA A 8 7.94 41.77 -9.73
C ALA A 8 8.18 40.70 -8.62
N ILE A 9 8.81 41.09 -7.50
CA ILE A 9 9.01 40.22 -6.35
C ILE A 9 7.67 39.72 -5.77
N ILE A 10 6.73 40.65 -5.57
CA ILE A 10 5.39 40.36 -5.04
C ILE A 10 4.65 39.36 -5.96
N ILE A 11 4.66 39.61 -7.26
CA ILE A 11 4.02 38.70 -8.25
C ILE A 11 4.67 37.31 -8.24
N LEU A 12 6.00 37.24 -8.21
CA LEU A 12 6.71 35.95 -8.19
C LEU A 12 6.40 35.16 -6.92
N ILE A 13 6.39 35.80 -5.74
CA ILE A 13 6.07 35.12 -4.48
C ILE A 13 4.60 34.72 -4.42
N ALA A 14 3.67 35.56 -4.88
CA ALA A 14 2.25 35.23 -4.96
C ALA A 14 2.01 34.03 -5.91
N PHE A 15 2.69 34.01 -7.05
CA PHE A 15 2.61 32.91 -8.00
C PHE A 15 3.24 31.64 -7.44
N ALA A 16 4.38 31.72 -6.74
CA ALA A 16 4.97 30.59 -6.02
C ALA A 16 4.02 30.02 -4.96
N GLY A 17 3.32 30.90 -4.21
CA GLY A 17 2.27 30.49 -3.28
C GLY A 17 1.09 29.78 -3.94
N PHE A 18 0.63 30.30 -5.08
CA PHE A 18 -0.41 29.64 -5.89
C PHE A 18 0.03 28.23 -6.35
N LEU A 19 1.27 28.07 -6.81
CA LEU A 19 1.82 26.78 -7.21
C LEU A 19 1.93 25.81 -6.01
N ALA A 20 2.31 26.31 -4.83
CA ALA A 20 2.36 25.52 -3.60
C ALA A 20 0.97 25.04 -3.13
N ALA A 21 -0.06 25.89 -3.22
CA ALA A 21 -1.43 25.51 -2.94
C ALA A 21 -1.94 24.44 -3.92
N SER A 22 -1.64 24.64 -5.21
CA SER A 22 -2.00 23.69 -6.26
C SER A 22 -1.32 22.33 -6.09
N GLU A 23 -0.03 22.30 -5.76
CA GLU A 23 0.74 21.10 -5.45
C GLU A 23 0.12 20.35 -4.27
N SER A 24 -0.15 21.07 -3.16
CA SER A 24 -0.77 20.50 -1.97
C SER A 24 -2.18 19.95 -2.24
N ALA A 25 -2.98 20.64 -3.04
CA ALA A 25 -4.31 20.18 -3.43
C ALA A 25 -4.26 18.93 -4.31
N LEU A 26 -3.37 18.91 -5.31
CA LEU A 26 -3.21 17.77 -6.20
C LEU A 26 -2.69 16.53 -5.48
N THR A 27 -1.86 16.68 -4.45
CA THR A 27 -1.39 15.54 -3.63
C THR A 27 -2.44 15.01 -2.67
N SER A 28 -3.39 15.83 -2.23
CA SER A 28 -4.45 15.46 -1.29
C SER A 28 -5.77 15.07 -1.95
N ILE A 29 -5.90 15.21 -3.28
CA ILE A 29 -7.14 14.87 -4.00
C ILE A 29 -7.32 13.36 -4.10
N SER A 30 -8.49 12.84 -3.70
CA SER A 30 -8.82 11.43 -3.81
C SER A 30 -9.22 11.03 -5.24
N ARG A 31 -9.06 9.75 -5.59
CA ARG A 31 -9.50 9.21 -6.90
C ARG A 31 -11.00 9.40 -7.12
N ILE A 32 -11.81 9.21 -6.08
CA ILE A 32 -13.26 9.39 -6.12
C ILE A 32 -13.61 10.83 -6.51
N LEU A 33 -12.92 11.81 -5.91
CA LEU A 33 -13.14 13.22 -6.20
C LEU A 33 -12.68 13.60 -7.63
N ILE A 34 -11.65 12.94 -8.16
CA ILE A 34 -11.22 13.12 -9.56
C ILE A 34 -12.31 12.66 -10.53
N GLU A 35 -12.93 11.50 -10.28
CA GLU A 35 -14.03 10.96 -11.08
C GLU A 35 -15.27 11.87 -11.03
N GLU A 36 -15.64 12.36 -9.85
CA GLU A 36 -16.73 13.33 -9.71
C GLU A 36 -16.48 14.63 -10.48
N LEU A 37 -15.24 15.09 -10.48
CA LEU A 37 -14.85 16.30 -11.20
C LEU A 37 -14.67 16.10 -12.71
N GLU A 38 -14.62 14.85 -13.20
CA GLU A 38 -14.42 14.53 -14.64
C GLU A 38 -15.51 15.17 -15.51
N SER A 39 -16.74 15.21 -15.02
CA SER A 39 -17.87 15.83 -15.73
C SER A 39 -17.84 17.36 -15.75
N LYS A 40 -16.98 18.00 -14.92
CA LYS A 40 -16.87 19.45 -14.81
C LYS A 40 -15.70 19.98 -15.65
N ARG A 41 -15.74 21.28 -15.94
CA ARG A 41 -14.71 21.98 -16.76
C ARG A 41 -13.30 21.76 -16.19
N GLY A 42 -12.38 21.15 -16.94
CA GLY A 42 -11.02 20.81 -16.51
C GLY A 42 -10.83 19.38 -15.95
N GLY A 43 -11.90 18.61 -15.77
CA GLY A 43 -11.82 17.24 -15.22
C GLY A 43 -10.99 16.26 -16.05
N HIS A 44 -11.05 16.38 -17.36
CA HIS A 44 -10.22 15.58 -18.29
C HIS A 44 -8.70 15.74 -18.02
N LEU A 45 -8.23 16.92 -17.55
CA LEU A 45 -6.83 17.13 -17.18
C LEU A 45 -6.49 16.44 -15.85
N LEU A 46 -7.44 16.40 -14.89
CA LEU A 46 -7.29 15.64 -13.65
C LEU A 46 -7.17 14.14 -13.92
N LYS A 47 -7.91 13.61 -14.88
CA LYS A 47 -7.77 12.20 -15.32
C LYS A 47 -6.39 11.92 -15.94
N LYS A 48 -5.82 12.86 -16.70
CA LYS A 48 -4.43 12.74 -17.17
C LYS A 48 -3.42 12.80 -16.03
N TYR A 49 -3.67 13.68 -15.06
CA TYR A 49 -2.85 13.77 -13.86
C TYR A 49 -2.83 12.44 -13.09
N SER A 50 -3.98 11.79 -12.88
CA SER A 50 -4.06 10.52 -12.13
C SER A 50 -3.22 9.39 -12.71
N LYS A 51 -2.91 9.43 -14.02
CA LYS A 51 -2.03 8.45 -14.68
C LYS A 51 -0.54 8.69 -14.44
N GLN A 52 -0.11 9.95 -14.29
CA GLN A 52 1.28 10.34 -14.13
C GLN A 52 1.42 11.54 -13.18
N PRO A 53 1.06 11.42 -11.90
CA PRO A 53 1.05 12.54 -10.96
C PRO A 53 2.42 13.17 -10.76
N SER A 54 3.48 12.35 -10.67
CA SER A 54 4.86 12.81 -10.47
C SER A 54 5.33 13.80 -11.54
N ARG A 55 4.94 13.61 -12.79
CA ARG A 55 5.30 14.52 -13.90
C ARG A 55 4.83 15.95 -13.66
N TYR A 56 3.58 16.11 -13.22
CA TYR A 56 2.98 17.43 -12.99
C TYR A 56 3.48 18.04 -11.69
N LEU A 57 3.59 17.25 -10.62
CA LEU A 57 4.07 17.72 -9.32
C LEU A 57 5.51 18.22 -9.38
N ASN A 58 6.40 17.47 -10.06
CA ASN A 58 7.80 17.86 -10.19
C ASN A 58 7.97 19.16 -11.00
N VAL A 59 7.13 19.38 -12.02
CA VAL A 59 7.15 20.64 -12.77
C VAL A 59 6.66 21.81 -11.90
N LEU A 60 5.59 21.64 -11.14
CA LEU A 60 5.12 22.68 -10.21
C LEU A 60 6.21 23.04 -9.19
N LEU A 61 6.88 22.03 -8.62
CA LEU A 61 7.98 22.20 -7.68
C LEU A 61 9.15 22.96 -8.32
N LEU A 62 9.54 22.61 -9.56
CA LEU A 62 10.62 23.27 -10.28
C LEU A 62 10.31 24.75 -10.52
N VAL A 63 9.13 25.05 -11.06
CA VAL A 63 8.73 26.45 -11.36
C VAL A 63 8.60 27.26 -10.08
N ARG A 64 8.07 26.69 -9.01
CA ARG A 64 8.02 27.33 -7.70
C ARG A 64 9.42 27.72 -7.23
N LYS A 65 10.40 26.82 -7.34
CA LYS A 65 11.81 27.09 -6.98
C LYS A 65 12.43 28.17 -7.85
N ILE A 66 12.16 28.17 -9.15
CA ILE A 66 12.60 29.23 -10.06
C ILE A 66 12.04 30.59 -9.60
N CYS A 67 10.74 30.67 -9.27
CA CYS A 67 10.13 31.90 -8.77
C CYS A 67 10.74 32.39 -7.46
N GLU A 68 10.95 31.48 -6.49
CA GLU A 68 11.55 31.80 -5.19
C GLU A 68 12.97 32.35 -5.35
N PHE A 69 13.84 31.65 -6.12
CA PHE A 69 15.22 32.07 -6.33
C PHE A 69 15.33 33.37 -7.17
N THR A 70 14.46 33.53 -8.16
CA THR A 70 14.42 34.78 -8.94
C THR A 70 13.99 35.96 -8.06
N ALA A 71 12.97 35.78 -7.21
CA ALA A 71 12.56 36.80 -6.25
C ALA A 71 13.70 37.14 -5.26
N ALA A 72 14.43 36.14 -4.77
CA ALA A 72 15.58 36.37 -3.89
C ALA A 72 16.71 37.13 -4.59
N ALA A 73 17.03 36.81 -5.83
CA ALA A 73 18.04 37.49 -6.61
C ALA A 73 17.64 38.99 -6.86
N LEU A 74 16.39 39.20 -7.23
CA LEU A 74 15.87 40.60 -7.43
C LEU A 74 15.90 41.42 -6.14
N LEU A 75 15.56 40.81 -5.01
CA LEU A 75 15.62 41.43 -3.70
C LEU A 75 17.08 41.78 -3.31
N ALA A 76 18.01 40.82 -3.51
CA ALA A 76 19.42 41.07 -3.25
C ALA A 76 19.97 42.23 -4.05
N VAL A 77 19.71 42.29 -5.37
CA VAL A 77 20.11 43.39 -6.25
C VAL A 77 19.50 44.70 -5.82
N ALA A 78 18.26 44.68 -5.35
CA ALA A 78 17.59 45.89 -4.87
C ALA A 78 18.21 46.46 -3.58
N LEU A 79 18.59 45.57 -2.65
CA LEU A 79 19.20 45.91 -1.37
C LEU A 79 20.67 46.32 -1.49
N LEU A 80 21.43 45.73 -2.40
CA LEU A 80 22.82 46.09 -2.68
C LEU A 80 23.00 47.54 -3.16
N ARG A 81 21.94 48.18 -3.62
CA ARG A 81 21.97 49.58 -4.02
C ARG A 81 21.93 50.55 -2.82
N GLN A 82 21.54 50.09 -1.65
CA GLN A 82 21.29 50.94 -0.46
C GLN A 82 22.13 50.54 0.75
N TYR A 83 22.59 49.30 0.82
CA TYR A 83 23.27 48.72 1.98
C TYR A 83 24.62 48.12 1.58
N SER A 84 25.51 47.90 2.54
CA SER A 84 26.73 47.16 2.30
C SER A 84 26.46 45.70 1.88
N SER A 85 27.37 45.08 1.17
CA SER A 85 27.17 43.74 0.63
C SER A 85 26.79 42.70 1.70
N ALA A 86 27.43 42.74 2.87
CA ALA A 86 27.09 41.84 3.97
C ALA A 86 25.69 42.07 4.54
N GLN A 87 25.33 43.32 4.76
CA GLN A 87 23.98 43.70 5.24
C GLN A 87 22.88 43.34 4.22
N ALA A 88 23.10 43.63 2.94
CA ALA A 88 22.15 43.33 1.88
C ALA A 88 21.91 41.80 1.77
N MET A 89 22.96 40.98 1.85
CA MET A 89 22.84 39.55 1.85
C MET A 89 22.07 39.02 3.07
N ALA A 90 22.42 39.47 4.28
CA ALA A 90 21.76 39.04 5.51
C ALA A 90 20.27 39.40 5.50
N MET A 91 19.93 40.63 5.07
CA MET A 91 18.54 41.08 4.95
C MET A 91 17.78 40.27 3.88
N THR A 92 18.41 39.99 2.74
CA THR A 92 17.77 39.19 1.69
C THR A 92 17.41 37.80 2.22
N VAL A 93 18.36 37.15 2.89
CA VAL A 93 18.11 35.82 3.45
C VAL A 93 17.00 35.87 4.51
N ALA A 94 17.07 36.81 5.45
CA ALA A 94 16.06 36.94 6.50
C ALA A 94 14.64 37.18 5.94
N ILE A 95 14.50 38.12 5.01
CA ILE A 95 13.20 38.43 4.38
C ILE A 95 12.69 37.26 3.56
N MET A 96 13.55 36.63 2.75
CA MET A 96 13.15 35.51 1.88
C MET A 96 12.80 34.27 2.68
N VAL A 97 13.49 33.96 3.78
CA VAL A 97 13.12 32.86 4.66
C VAL A 97 11.72 33.06 5.23
N VAL A 98 11.41 34.27 5.74
CA VAL A 98 10.06 34.54 6.28
C VAL A 98 9.00 34.48 5.18
N LEU A 99 9.24 35.10 4.02
CA LEU A 99 8.30 35.08 2.90
C LEU A 99 8.08 33.68 2.35
N SER A 100 9.17 32.91 2.12
CA SER A 100 9.08 31.55 1.61
C SER A 100 8.38 30.63 2.61
N TYR A 101 8.68 30.75 3.90
CA TYR A 101 8.06 29.94 4.94
C TYR A 101 6.57 30.22 5.12
N VAL A 102 6.20 31.49 5.25
CA VAL A 102 4.81 31.92 5.55
C VAL A 102 3.95 31.94 4.29
N VAL A 103 4.39 32.67 3.25
CA VAL A 103 3.58 32.98 2.06
C VAL A 103 3.61 31.85 1.03
N VAL A 104 4.67 31.02 0.98
CA VAL A 104 4.76 29.89 0.05
C VAL A 104 4.61 28.56 0.78
N GLY A 105 5.18 28.43 1.96
CA GLY A 105 5.23 27.18 2.72
C GLY A 105 3.91 26.85 3.42
N VAL A 106 3.58 27.58 4.48
CA VAL A 106 2.50 27.19 5.41
C VAL A 106 1.12 27.57 4.89
N GLY A 107 0.90 28.85 4.58
CA GLY A 107 -0.42 29.38 4.21
C GLY A 107 -1.05 28.66 3.01
N PRO A 108 -0.43 28.71 1.83
CA PRO A 108 -0.99 28.10 0.62
C PRO A 108 -1.14 26.58 0.71
N ARG A 109 -0.22 25.88 1.36
CA ARG A 109 -0.36 24.42 1.55
C ARG A 109 -1.57 24.07 2.40
N THR A 110 -1.84 24.84 3.46
CA THR A 110 -3.03 24.67 4.28
C THR A 110 -4.31 24.92 3.48
N LEU A 111 -4.35 26.01 2.69
CA LEU A 111 -5.46 26.31 1.80
C LEU A 111 -5.69 25.22 0.75
N GLY A 112 -4.62 24.69 0.16
CA GLY A 112 -4.71 23.59 -0.80
C GLY A 112 -5.31 22.32 -0.20
N ARG A 113 -4.97 21.98 1.04
CA ARG A 113 -5.53 20.83 1.77
C ARG A 113 -6.98 21.03 2.22
N GLN A 114 -7.34 22.24 2.64
CA GLN A 114 -8.70 22.54 3.08
C GLN A 114 -9.71 22.60 1.95
N GLN A 115 -9.31 23.04 0.74
CA GLN A 115 -10.18 23.16 -0.42
C GLN A 115 -9.56 22.51 -1.67
N PRO A 116 -9.31 21.18 -1.65
CA PRO A 116 -8.55 20.51 -2.70
C PRO A 116 -9.23 20.61 -4.08
N HIS A 117 -10.55 20.56 -4.15
CA HIS A 117 -11.31 20.65 -5.40
C HIS A 117 -11.12 21.98 -6.14
N LYS A 118 -11.04 23.11 -5.43
CA LYS A 118 -10.85 24.43 -6.04
C LYS A 118 -9.43 24.63 -6.54
N TRP A 119 -8.45 24.35 -5.66
CA TRP A 119 -7.05 24.58 -5.97
C TRP A 119 -6.49 23.57 -6.97
N ALA A 120 -6.90 22.30 -6.91
CA ALA A 120 -6.50 21.30 -7.89
C ALA A 120 -7.03 21.65 -9.29
N ARG A 121 -8.30 22.09 -9.38
CA ARG A 121 -8.90 22.48 -10.66
C ARG A 121 -8.24 23.73 -11.27
N ALA A 122 -7.93 24.74 -10.46
CA ALA A 122 -7.20 25.92 -10.94
C ALA A 122 -5.76 25.57 -11.32
N GLY A 123 -5.08 24.78 -10.49
CA GLY A 123 -3.67 24.42 -10.66
C GLY A 123 -3.39 23.43 -11.77
N ILE A 124 -4.32 22.50 -12.05
CA ILE A 124 -4.06 21.46 -13.07
C ILE A 124 -3.88 22.03 -14.47
N SER A 125 -4.59 23.08 -14.83
CA SER A 125 -4.44 23.74 -16.14
C SER A 125 -3.07 24.38 -16.29
N VAL A 126 -2.61 25.05 -15.21
CA VAL A 126 -1.26 25.65 -15.17
C VAL A 126 -0.20 24.54 -15.17
N ALA A 127 -0.38 23.51 -14.35
CA ALA A 127 0.54 22.35 -14.30
C ALA A 127 0.67 21.67 -15.66
N TYR A 128 -0.43 21.49 -16.39
CA TYR A 128 -0.43 20.88 -17.71
C TYR A 128 0.36 21.74 -18.73
N PHE A 129 0.11 23.05 -18.75
CA PHE A 129 0.83 23.97 -19.62
C PHE A 129 2.34 23.99 -19.30
N LEU A 130 2.69 24.10 -18.03
CA LEU A 130 4.08 24.08 -17.58
C LEU A 130 4.75 22.74 -17.88
N ALA A 131 4.04 21.63 -17.71
CA ALA A 131 4.57 20.30 -18.01
C ALA A 131 4.79 20.06 -19.51
N PHE A 132 4.04 20.75 -20.36
CA PHE A 132 4.28 20.73 -21.80
C PHE A 132 5.60 21.44 -22.16
N ILE A 133 5.88 22.59 -21.56
CA ILE A 133 7.07 23.40 -21.87
C ILE A 133 8.32 22.86 -21.15
N LEU A 134 8.21 22.58 -19.83
CA LEU A 134 9.35 22.26 -18.96
C LEU A 134 9.51 20.76 -18.68
N GLY A 135 8.61 19.92 -19.21
CA GLY A 135 8.68 18.46 -19.03
C GLY A 135 10.03 17.84 -19.37
N PRO A 136 10.64 18.17 -20.52
CA PRO A 136 11.98 17.66 -20.88
C PRO A 136 13.05 18.04 -19.85
N VAL A 137 13.02 19.30 -19.37
CA VAL A 137 13.98 19.80 -18.37
C VAL A 137 13.78 19.07 -17.03
N THR A 138 12.53 18.89 -16.61
CA THR A 138 12.21 18.18 -15.38
C THR A 138 12.66 16.73 -15.43
N ASN A 139 12.43 16.04 -16.54
CA ASN A 139 12.87 14.67 -16.72
C ASN A 139 14.41 14.54 -16.67
N LEU A 140 15.14 15.49 -17.28
CA LEU A 140 16.59 15.55 -17.21
C LEU A 140 17.08 15.71 -15.76
N LEU A 141 16.47 16.65 -15.00
CA LEU A 141 16.83 16.87 -13.60
C LEU A 141 16.52 15.66 -12.71
N ILE A 142 15.41 14.97 -12.96
CA ILE A 142 15.08 13.72 -12.27
C ILE A 142 16.11 12.63 -12.61
N ALA A 143 16.51 12.52 -13.86
CA ALA A 143 17.54 11.55 -14.28
C ALA A 143 18.88 11.80 -13.57
N ILE A 144 19.28 13.09 -13.47
CA ILE A 144 20.49 13.49 -12.71
C ILE A 144 20.33 13.14 -11.24
N GLY A 145 19.18 13.47 -10.63
CA GLY A 145 18.90 13.13 -9.23
C GLY A 145 18.97 11.62 -8.96
N ASN A 146 18.37 10.81 -9.84
CA ASN A 146 18.42 9.36 -9.75
C ASN A 146 19.84 8.79 -9.95
N ALA A 147 20.69 9.45 -10.76
CA ALA A 147 22.07 9.02 -10.95
C ALA A 147 22.94 9.25 -9.70
N ILE A 148 22.60 10.25 -8.88
CA ILE A 148 23.30 10.60 -7.63
C ILE A 148 22.80 9.75 -6.46
N THR A 149 21.54 9.28 -6.52
CA THR A 149 20.89 8.54 -5.41
C THR A 149 21.08 7.04 -5.62
N PRO A 150 21.86 6.33 -4.77
CA PRO A 150 21.98 4.88 -4.85
C PRO A 150 20.64 4.21 -4.47
N GLY A 151 20.07 3.37 -5.35
CA GLY A 151 18.83 2.65 -5.13
C GLY A 151 17.95 2.54 -6.36
N LYS A 152 16.72 2.03 -6.19
CA LYS A 152 15.76 1.81 -7.29
C LYS A 152 15.10 3.09 -7.85
N GLY A 153 15.64 4.28 -7.59
CA GLY A 153 15.14 5.55 -8.08
C GLY A 153 13.68 5.87 -7.65
N PHE A 154 13.19 7.04 -8.05
CA PHE A 154 11.81 7.47 -7.79
C PHE A 154 10.84 6.61 -8.62
N ARG A 155 10.38 5.47 -8.09
CA ARG A 155 9.26 4.72 -8.64
C ARG A 155 7.98 5.29 -8.07
N SER A 156 7.20 5.92 -8.91
CA SER A 156 5.91 6.50 -8.57
C SER A 156 4.87 5.40 -8.31
N GLY A 157 4.48 5.29 -7.05
CA GLY A 157 3.30 4.58 -6.59
C GLY A 157 2.94 5.10 -5.21
N PRO A 158 1.67 5.12 -4.83
CA PRO A 158 1.27 5.51 -3.47
C PRO A 158 1.80 4.55 -2.41
N PHE A 159 2.22 3.34 -2.80
CA PHE A 159 2.79 2.32 -1.91
C PHE A 159 3.96 1.65 -2.61
N THR A 160 5.15 1.81 -2.06
CA THR A 160 6.38 1.22 -2.57
C THR A 160 6.70 -0.11 -1.90
N ASN A 161 6.07 -0.37 -0.74
CA ASN A 161 6.35 -1.51 0.11
C ASN A 161 5.10 -1.90 0.93
N GLU A 162 4.96 -3.17 1.27
CA GLU A 162 3.91 -3.71 2.15
C GLU A 162 3.93 -3.04 3.54
N ALA A 163 5.13 -2.73 4.06
CA ALA A 163 5.28 -2.02 5.32
C ALA A 163 4.54 -0.66 5.33
N GLU A 164 4.59 0.11 4.23
CA GLU A 164 3.86 1.37 4.12
C GLU A 164 2.34 1.16 4.14
N LEU A 165 1.87 0.02 3.61
CA LEU A 165 0.44 -0.31 3.66
C LEU A 165 0.01 -0.71 5.07
N ARG A 166 0.85 -1.45 5.81
CA ARG A 166 0.64 -1.78 7.23
C ARG A 166 0.57 -0.50 8.06
N ASP A 167 1.54 0.41 7.90
CA ASP A 167 1.55 1.72 8.60
C ASP A 167 0.29 2.55 8.35
N LEU A 168 -0.29 2.48 7.15
CA LEU A 168 -1.53 3.18 6.84
C LEU A 168 -2.75 2.56 7.52
N VAL A 169 -2.79 1.25 7.64
CA VAL A 169 -3.83 0.54 8.39
C VAL A 169 -3.75 0.90 9.87
N ASP A 170 -2.53 0.93 10.43
CA ASP A 170 -2.28 1.34 11.82
C ASP A 170 -2.72 2.79 12.07
N GLN A 171 -2.35 3.73 11.18
CA GLN A 171 -2.80 5.12 11.26
C GLN A 171 -4.32 5.27 11.12
N ALA A 172 -4.97 4.44 10.29
CA ALA A 172 -6.42 4.45 10.16
C ALA A 172 -7.10 3.98 11.44
N HIS A 173 -6.55 2.95 12.10
CA HIS A 173 -7.01 2.47 13.40
C HIS A 173 -6.83 3.53 14.50
N GLU A 174 -5.66 4.17 14.62
CA GLU A 174 -5.40 5.24 15.57
C GLU A 174 -6.38 6.43 15.42
N ARG A 175 -6.85 6.68 14.20
CA ARG A 175 -7.84 7.73 13.89
C ARG A 175 -9.29 7.29 14.08
N GLY A 176 -9.54 6.05 14.51
CA GLY A 176 -10.87 5.49 14.70
C GLY A 176 -11.63 5.24 13.39
N LEU A 177 -10.94 5.12 12.24
CA LEU A 177 -11.53 4.81 10.94
C LEU A 177 -11.65 3.31 10.69
N VAL A 178 -10.88 2.51 11.42
CA VAL A 178 -10.86 1.04 11.39
C VAL A 178 -11.04 0.56 12.83
N GLU A 179 -11.96 -0.36 13.07
CA GLU A 179 -12.21 -0.95 14.39
C GLU A 179 -11.09 -1.94 14.75
N SER A 180 -10.95 -2.27 16.05
CA SER A 180 -9.88 -3.16 16.53
C SER A 180 -9.92 -4.53 15.86
N ASP A 181 -11.11 -5.11 15.74
CA ASP A 181 -11.30 -6.44 15.15
C ASP A 181 -10.97 -6.44 13.64
N GLU A 182 -11.31 -5.36 12.94
CA GLU A 182 -10.97 -5.18 11.52
C GLU A 182 -9.46 -5.03 11.32
N HIS A 183 -8.80 -4.27 12.21
CA HIS A 183 -7.36 -4.07 12.21
C HIS A 183 -6.63 -5.41 12.39
N GLU A 184 -7.02 -6.22 13.41
CA GLU A 184 -6.44 -7.54 13.66
C GLU A 184 -6.64 -8.49 12.47
N MET A 185 -7.83 -8.46 11.85
CA MET A 185 -8.13 -9.26 10.66
C MET A 185 -7.22 -8.90 9.48
N ILE A 186 -7.01 -7.61 9.22
CA ILE A 186 -6.14 -7.14 8.14
C ILE A 186 -4.68 -7.59 8.38
N HIS A 187 -4.19 -7.48 9.62
CA HIS A 187 -2.85 -7.95 9.98
C HIS A 187 -2.71 -9.47 9.79
N SER A 188 -3.71 -10.26 10.21
CA SER A 188 -3.73 -11.70 10.01
C SER A 188 -3.67 -12.10 8.51
N VAL A 189 -4.31 -11.32 7.63
CA VAL A 189 -4.22 -11.54 6.18
C VAL A 189 -2.80 -11.31 5.64
N PHE A 190 -2.10 -10.29 6.13
CA PHE A 190 -0.70 -10.06 5.76
C PHE A 190 0.21 -11.18 6.27
N GLU A 191 0.03 -11.61 7.53
CA GLU A 191 0.81 -12.70 8.12
C GLU A 191 0.61 -14.02 7.36
N LEU A 192 -0.62 -14.33 6.95
CA LEU A 192 -0.92 -15.53 6.17
C LEU A 192 -0.13 -15.57 4.85
N GLY A 193 0.16 -14.40 4.25
CA GLY A 193 0.94 -14.29 3.03
C GLY A 193 2.40 -14.72 3.17
N ASP A 194 2.96 -14.60 4.37
CA ASP A 194 4.35 -14.93 4.68
C ASP A 194 4.49 -16.28 5.43
N THR A 195 3.40 -16.81 6.01
CA THR A 195 3.40 -18.02 6.84
C THR A 195 3.65 -19.26 6.00
N LEU A 196 4.59 -20.11 6.43
CA LEU A 196 4.87 -21.38 5.80
C LEU A 196 3.98 -22.51 6.37
N VAL A 197 3.67 -23.51 5.55
CA VAL A 197 2.86 -24.66 5.96
C VAL A 197 3.42 -25.36 7.19
N ARG A 198 4.75 -25.47 7.35
CA ARG A 198 5.40 -26.07 8.53
C ARG A 198 5.06 -25.35 9.85
N GLU A 199 4.74 -24.04 9.80
CA GLU A 199 4.41 -23.25 11.00
C GLU A 199 2.98 -23.51 11.49
N LEU A 200 2.12 -24.01 10.59
CA LEU A 200 0.73 -24.37 10.87
C LEU A 200 0.54 -25.88 11.06
N ALA A 201 1.53 -26.69 10.68
CA ALA A 201 1.43 -28.14 10.75
C ALA A 201 1.46 -28.63 12.20
N VAL A 202 0.57 -29.57 12.50
CA VAL A 202 0.61 -30.29 13.78
C VAL A 202 1.84 -31.21 13.80
N HIS A 203 2.61 -31.14 14.88
CA HIS A 203 3.80 -31.97 15.02
C HIS A 203 3.42 -33.46 15.07
N ARG A 204 4.26 -34.34 14.50
CA ARG A 204 3.95 -35.80 14.39
C ARG A 204 3.67 -36.46 15.74
N THR A 205 4.28 -35.98 16.83
CA THR A 205 4.06 -36.51 18.20
C THR A 205 2.67 -36.21 18.73
N ASP A 206 2.04 -35.16 18.20
CA ASP A 206 0.73 -34.68 18.68
C ASP A 206 -0.40 -35.10 17.72
N MET A 207 -0.02 -35.78 16.62
CA MET A 207 -0.96 -36.24 15.61
C MET A 207 -1.79 -37.45 16.12
N VAL A 208 -3.10 -37.33 16.04
CA VAL A 208 -4.02 -38.49 16.27
C VAL A 208 -4.15 -39.26 14.96
N TRP A 209 -3.86 -40.54 14.99
CA TRP A 209 -3.82 -41.41 13.82
C TRP A 209 -4.42 -42.78 14.11
N ILE A 210 -4.69 -43.57 13.08
CA ILE A 210 -5.22 -44.94 13.20
C ILE A 210 -4.50 -45.86 12.25
N GLU A 211 -4.31 -47.12 12.67
CA GLU A 211 -3.76 -48.17 11.84
C GLU A 211 -4.77 -48.66 10.80
N ARG A 212 -4.29 -49.04 9.61
CA ARG A 212 -5.11 -49.40 8.45
C ARG A 212 -6.04 -50.58 8.68
N ASP A 213 -5.65 -51.52 9.56
CA ASP A 213 -6.35 -52.79 9.83
C ASP A 213 -7.44 -52.67 10.89
N LYS A 214 -7.59 -51.52 11.53
CA LYS A 214 -8.63 -51.26 12.54
C LYS A 214 -10.02 -51.20 11.89
N SER A 215 -11.05 -51.59 12.66
CA SER A 215 -12.44 -51.54 12.21
C SER A 215 -13.00 -50.13 12.15
N LEU A 216 -14.09 -49.93 11.41
CA LEU A 216 -14.78 -48.63 11.32
C LEU A 216 -15.26 -48.20 12.70
N ARG A 217 -15.71 -49.11 13.57
CA ARG A 217 -16.10 -48.81 14.96
C ARG A 217 -14.96 -48.21 15.76
N GLN A 218 -13.74 -48.78 15.64
CA GLN A 218 -12.58 -48.26 16.35
C GLN A 218 -12.22 -46.84 15.86
N ALA A 219 -12.28 -46.60 14.54
CA ALA A 219 -12.01 -45.30 13.98
C ALA A 219 -13.06 -44.24 14.42
N LEU A 220 -14.33 -44.60 14.39
CA LEU A 220 -15.40 -43.71 14.89
C LEU A 220 -15.26 -43.42 16.38
N SER A 221 -14.94 -44.44 17.19
CA SER A 221 -14.69 -44.25 18.62
C SER A 221 -13.49 -43.35 18.88
N LEU A 222 -12.40 -43.48 18.10
CA LEU A 222 -11.23 -42.61 18.19
C LEU A 222 -11.60 -41.16 17.82
N ALA A 223 -12.31 -40.99 16.72
CA ALA A 223 -12.75 -39.70 16.24
C ALA A 223 -13.64 -38.95 17.26
N LEU A 224 -14.62 -39.64 17.85
CA LEU A 224 -15.50 -39.08 18.86
C LEU A 224 -14.75 -38.68 20.14
N ARG A 225 -13.75 -39.44 20.54
CA ARG A 225 -12.95 -39.11 21.75
C ARG A 225 -11.95 -37.99 21.51
N SER A 226 -11.34 -37.93 20.32
CA SER A 226 -10.34 -36.92 19.97
C SER A 226 -10.93 -35.61 19.47
N GLY A 227 -12.19 -35.65 19.00
CA GLY A 227 -12.87 -34.50 18.40
C GLY A 227 -12.45 -34.21 16.95
N TYR A 228 -11.58 -35.03 16.37
CA TYR A 228 -11.11 -34.81 14.99
C TYR A 228 -12.04 -35.46 13.97
N SER A 229 -12.38 -34.71 12.94
CA SER A 229 -13.22 -35.19 11.81
C SER A 229 -12.43 -35.93 10.74
N ARG A 230 -11.09 -35.79 10.72
CA ARG A 230 -10.20 -36.36 9.73
C ARG A 230 -9.01 -36.96 10.45
N ILE A 231 -8.79 -38.26 10.26
CA ILE A 231 -7.77 -38.98 10.99
C ILE A 231 -6.84 -39.62 9.95
N PRO A 232 -5.53 -39.35 9.99
CA PRO A 232 -4.55 -40.02 9.17
C PRO A 232 -4.55 -41.54 9.40
N VAL A 233 -4.53 -42.30 8.31
CA VAL A 233 -4.42 -43.74 8.32
C VAL A 233 -2.99 -44.14 8.04
N VAL A 234 -2.41 -44.92 8.97
CA VAL A 234 -1.01 -45.29 8.96
C VAL A 234 -0.88 -46.75 8.45
N GLY A 235 0.11 -46.97 7.61
CA GLY A 235 0.46 -48.31 7.11
C GLY A 235 1.33 -49.08 8.07
N GLU A 236 2.64 -49.13 7.81
CA GLU A 236 3.59 -49.90 8.63
C GLU A 236 4.15 -49.09 9.81
N ASN A 237 4.28 -47.76 9.64
CA ASN A 237 4.81 -46.85 10.64
C ASN A 237 4.26 -45.43 10.42
N LEU A 238 4.56 -44.51 11.35
CA LEU A 238 4.10 -43.13 11.30
C LEU A 238 4.61 -42.32 10.09
N ASP A 239 5.65 -42.78 9.42
CA ASP A 239 6.15 -42.13 8.20
C ASP A 239 5.40 -42.61 6.94
N ASN A 240 4.62 -43.69 7.07
CA ASN A 240 3.84 -44.27 5.97
C ASN A 240 2.35 -43.91 6.14
N ILE A 241 2.00 -42.70 5.84
CA ILE A 241 0.57 -42.25 5.79
C ILE A 241 0.00 -42.71 4.44
N ILE A 242 -0.98 -43.61 4.47
CA ILE A 242 -1.57 -44.20 3.27
C ILE A 242 -2.89 -43.53 2.85
N GLY A 243 -3.54 -42.79 3.76
CA GLY A 243 -4.79 -42.10 3.48
C GLY A 243 -5.32 -41.32 4.67
N ILE A 244 -6.50 -40.74 4.49
CA ILE A 244 -7.21 -40.00 5.53
C ILE A 244 -8.60 -40.61 5.72
N ALA A 245 -8.92 -41.00 6.94
CA ALA A 245 -10.26 -41.45 7.33
C ALA A 245 -11.14 -40.26 7.66
N TYR A 246 -12.21 -40.05 6.91
CA TYR A 246 -13.21 -39.04 7.15
C TYR A 246 -14.35 -39.59 7.99
N VAL A 247 -14.55 -39.06 9.19
CA VAL A 247 -15.58 -39.52 10.13
C VAL A 247 -16.97 -39.57 9.49
N LYS A 248 -17.29 -38.59 8.65
CA LYS A 248 -18.58 -38.53 7.94
C LYS A 248 -18.78 -39.71 6.96
N ASP A 249 -17.73 -40.11 6.26
CA ASP A 249 -17.78 -41.23 5.32
C ASP A 249 -17.90 -42.55 6.06
N LEU A 250 -17.11 -42.73 7.14
CA LEU A 250 -17.18 -43.90 8.01
C LEU A 250 -18.54 -44.06 8.69
N ALA A 251 -19.07 -42.95 9.23
CA ALA A 251 -20.37 -42.93 9.89
C ALA A 251 -21.51 -43.28 8.91
N LYS A 252 -21.46 -42.73 7.70
CA LYS A 252 -22.43 -43.07 6.66
C LYS A 252 -22.40 -44.56 6.34
N ARG A 253 -21.20 -45.14 6.16
CA ARG A 253 -21.05 -46.57 5.87
C ARG A 253 -21.57 -47.44 7.00
N ALA A 254 -21.28 -47.11 8.27
CA ALA A 254 -21.73 -47.85 9.44
C ALA A 254 -23.25 -47.79 9.61
N LEU A 255 -23.89 -46.67 9.27
CA LEU A 255 -25.35 -46.49 9.31
C LEU A 255 -26.07 -47.28 8.20
N ASP A 256 -25.52 -47.26 6.98
CA ASP A 256 -26.08 -47.95 5.83
C ASP A 256 -25.98 -49.48 5.98
N HIS A 257 -24.92 -49.96 6.67
CA HIS A 257 -24.61 -51.38 6.86
C HIS A 257 -24.08 -51.64 8.27
N HIS A 258 -24.91 -52.04 9.21
CA HIS A 258 -24.55 -52.21 10.62
C HIS A 258 -23.43 -53.25 10.85
N GLU A 259 -23.34 -54.28 10.04
CA GLU A 259 -22.25 -55.25 10.13
C GLU A 259 -20.91 -54.70 9.68
N ALA A 260 -20.89 -53.72 8.77
CA ALA A 260 -19.67 -53.10 8.27
C ALA A 260 -18.86 -52.41 9.39
N GLU A 261 -19.52 -51.93 10.42
CA GLU A 261 -18.90 -51.27 11.56
C GLU A 261 -17.82 -52.17 12.23
N ILE A 262 -18.02 -53.47 12.24
CA ILE A 262 -17.13 -54.45 12.88
C ILE A 262 -16.29 -55.21 11.85
N THR A 263 -16.83 -55.51 10.67
CA THR A 263 -16.21 -56.38 9.68
C THR A 263 -15.31 -55.64 8.69
N GLU A 264 -15.63 -54.42 8.38
CA GLU A 264 -14.85 -53.61 7.42
C GLU A 264 -13.71 -52.83 8.08
N LYS A 265 -12.61 -52.71 7.36
CA LYS A 265 -11.40 -52.03 7.80
C LYS A 265 -11.35 -50.59 7.31
N VAL A 266 -10.66 -49.73 8.04
CA VAL A 266 -10.52 -48.30 7.73
C VAL A 266 -9.86 -48.09 6.35
N GLU A 267 -8.90 -48.94 5.98
CA GLU A 267 -8.21 -48.82 4.70
C GLU A 267 -9.13 -48.91 3.48
N GLN A 268 -10.30 -49.58 3.60
CA GLN A 268 -11.28 -49.71 2.52
C GLN A 268 -12.11 -48.46 2.29
N HIS A 269 -12.13 -47.51 3.26
CA HIS A 269 -12.98 -46.32 3.26
C HIS A 269 -12.22 -45.00 3.45
N MET A 270 -10.89 -45.04 3.43
CA MET A 270 -10.06 -43.87 3.48
C MET A 270 -10.02 -43.15 2.12
N ARG A 271 -9.78 -41.88 2.15
CA ARG A 271 -9.45 -41.08 0.96
C ARG A 271 -7.93 -40.98 0.80
N PRO A 272 -7.41 -40.80 -0.44
CA PRO A 272 -5.99 -40.59 -0.64
C PRO A 272 -5.48 -39.36 0.14
N ALA A 273 -4.31 -39.46 0.73
CA ALA A 273 -3.64 -38.34 1.37
C ALA A 273 -3.04 -37.39 0.31
N VAL A 274 -3.17 -36.11 0.52
CA VAL A 274 -2.49 -35.09 -0.30
C VAL A 274 -1.24 -34.63 0.43
N PHE A 275 -0.10 -34.79 -0.21
CA PHE A 275 1.19 -34.41 0.34
C PHE A 275 1.59 -33.02 -0.20
N VAL A 276 2.04 -32.15 0.68
CA VAL A 276 2.46 -30.79 0.33
C VAL A 276 3.85 -30.51 0.90
N PRO A 277 4.70 -29.72 0.21
CA PRO A 277 5.99 -29.31 0.76
C PRO A 277 5.81 -28.44 2.00
N GLU A 278 6.60 -28.66 3.03
CA GLU A 278 6.58 -27.89 4.28
C GLU A 278 6.95 -26.40 4.10
N ILE A 279 7.74 -26.09 3.06
CA ILE A 279 8.18 -24.74 2.70
C ILE A 279 7.16 -23.97 1.86
N LYS A 280 6.01 -24.57 1.54
CA LYS A 280 4.96 -23.91 0.77
C LYS A 280 4.30 -22.80 1.59
N ILE A 281 3.92 -21.72 0.94
CA ILE A 281 3.18 -20.62 1.58
C ILE A 281 1.76 -21.08 1.91
N ALA A 282 1.31 -20.79 3.15
CA ALA A 282 0.00 -21.22 3.63
C ALA A 282 -1.17 -20.66 2.81
N ALA A 283 -1.07 -19.40 2.37
CA ALA A 283 -2.07 -18.78 1.51
C ALA A 283 -2.22 -19.49 0.15
N GLU A 284 -1.13 -19.99 -0.44
CA GLU A 284 -1.18 -20.75 -1.68
C GLU A 284 -1.84 -22.10 -1.48
N LEU A 285 -1.47 -22.79 -0.38
CA LEU A 285 -2.08 -24.07 -0.03
C LEU A 285 -3.58 -23.92 0.21
N LEU A 286 -4.01 -22.89 0.97
CA LEU A 286 -5.41 -22.60 1.21
C LEU A 286 -6.19 -22.42 -0.10
N LYS A 287 -5.63 -21.69 -1.05
CA LYS A 287 -6.24 -21.48 -2.37
C LYS A 287 -6.38 -22.77 -3.18
N GLU A 288 -5.39 -23.65 -3.10
CA GLU A 288 -5.46 -24.99 -3.74
C GLU A 288 -6.54 -25.86 -3.07
N MET A 289 -6.56 -25.89 -1.73
CA MET A 289 -7.55 -26.66 -0.98
C MET A 289 -8.99 -26.18 -1.31
N GLN A 290 -9.21 -24.88 -1.43
CA GLN A 290 -10.51 -24.31 -1.84
C GLN A 290 -10.88 -24.70 -3.27
N ARG A 291 -9.94 -24.64 -4.20
CA ARG A 291 -10.15 -25.00 -5.61
C ARG A 291 -10.49 -26.47 -5.75
N ASP A 292 -9.74 -27.33 -5.07
CA ASP A 292 -9.84 -28.77 -5.19
C ASP A 292 -10.88 -29.37 -4.22
N GLN A 293 -11.55 -28.53 -3.42
CA GLN A 293 -12.53 -28.89 -2.39
C GLN A 293 -12.00 -29.93 -1.38
N ILE A 294 -10.72 -29.84 -1.05
CA ILE A 294 -10.03 -30.67 -0.06
C ILE A 294 -9.88 -29.84 1.22
N HIS A 295 -10.11 -30.51 2.36
CA HIS A 295 -10.01 -29.87 3.67
C HIS A 295 -8.99 -30.58 4.54
#